data_505083bbfc133e5b8b3067da2a7f729c
#
_entry.id   505083bbfc133e5b8b3067da2a7f729c
#
_cell.length_a   1.000
_cell.length_b   1.000
_cell.length_c   1.000
_cell.angle_alpha   90.00
_cell.angle_beta   90.00
_cell.angle_gamma   90.00
#
_symmetry.space_group_name_H-M   'P 1'
#
loop_
_entity.id
_entity.type
_entity.pdbx_description
1 polymer ?
#
loop_
_entity_poly.entity_id
_entity_poly.type
_entity_poly.pdbx_seq_one_letter_code
_entity_poly.pdbx_strand_id
1 'polypeptide(L)'
;MKIKMLILPVFLATSFCVSADTGLGEVTRDACRAVGEQAYAIADARDAGASIKDVVSVVAANGFINDEHKTLVMDNIKMIFITDSAIQKDEAKEIAEMGCIMHFAEKYGDRM
;
A
#
# COMPACT_ATOMS: atom_id res chain seq x y z
N MET A 1 6.07 10.04 -13.82
CA MET A 1 5.68 8.92 -14.16
C MET A 1 6.56 7.84 -14.03
N LYS A 2 7.68 7.90 -14.42
CA LYS A 2 8.52 6.86 -14.31
C LYS A 2 8.76 6.46 -12.94
N ILE A 3 8.57 7.28 -12.02
CA ILE A 3 8.84 6.97 -10.73
C ILE A 3 8.11 5.90 -10.15
N LYS A 4 6.90 5.85 -10.38
CA LYS A 4 6.11 4.92 -9.76
C LYS A 4 6.43 3.57 -10.06
N MET A 5 6.85 3.28 -11.18
CA MET A 5 7.03 1.97 -11.50
C MET A 5 8.17 1.36 -10.87
N LEU A 6 9.10 2.09 -10.48
CA LEU A 6 10.27 1.54 -9.94
C LEU A 6 10.07 0.96 -8.62
N ILE A 7 9.26 1.58 -7.88
CA ILE A 7 9.09 1.22 -6.53
C ILE A 7 8.39 -0.03 -6.31
N LEU A 8 7.31 -0.20 -6.97
CA LEU A 8 6.46 -1.32 -6.71
C LEU A 8 7.06 -2.67 -6.87
N PRO A 9 7.69 -2.95 -7.97
CA PRO A 9 8.22 -4.28 -8.15
C PRO A 9 9.31 -4.62 -7.18
N VAL A 10 10.01 -3.65 -6.76
CA VAL A 10 11.10 -3.89 -5.89
C VAL A 10 10.66 -4.33 -4.53
N PHE A 11 9.60 -3.77 -4.05
CA PHE A 11 9.10 -4.16 -2.81
C PHE A 11 8.75 -5.59 -2.77
N LEU A 12 8.05 -6.06 -3.73
CA LEU A 12 7.54 -7.40 -3.70
C LEU A 12 8.63 -8.41 -3.63
N ALA A 13 9.63 -8.20 -4.39
CA ALA A 13 10.70 -9.15 -4.45
C ALA A 13 11.40 -9.23 -3.13
N THR A 14 11.60 -8.14 -2.50
CA THR A 14 12.35 -8.11 -1.30
C THR A 14 11.63 -8.73 -0.16
N SER A 15 10.39 -8.44 -0.03
CA SER A 15 9.63 -8.91 1.09
C SER A 15 9.58 -10.39 1.19
N PHE A 16 9.39 -11.02 0.11
CA PHE A 16 9.25 -12.44 0.15
C PHE A 16 10.48 -13.16 0.55
N CYS A 17 11.60 -12.72 0.11
CA CYS A 17 12.81 -13.42 0.41
C CYS A 17 13.12 -13.43 1.88
N VAL A 18 12.82 -12.37 2.52
CA VAL A 18 13.16 -12.25 3.92
C VAL A 18 12.21 -12.94 4.82
N SER A 19 10.98 -12.96 4.45
CA SER A 19 9.96 -13.38 5.34
C SER A 19 9.99 -14.83 5.70
N ALA A 20 10.71 -15.63 5.00
CA ALA A 20 10.74 -17.05 5.30
C ALA A 20 11.21 -17.34 6.69
N ASP A 21 12.13 -16.56 7.21
CA ASP A 21 12.73 -16.84 8.49
C ASP A 21 12.26 -15.96 9.62
N THR A 22 11.35 -15.07 9.36
CA THR A 22 10.91 -14.15 10.41
C THR A 22 9.52 -14.54 10.82
N GLY A 23 9.00 -14.13 11.82
CA GLY A 23 7.66 -14.46 12.25
C GLY A 23 6.61 -13.77 11.41
N LEU A 24 5.39 -14.22 11.55
CA LEU A 24 4.27 -13.68 10.82
C LEU A 24 4.09 -12.20 11.10
N GLY A 25 4.36 -11.76 12.31
CA GLY A 25 4.24 -10.36 12.65
C GLY A 25 5.19 -9.48 11.87
N GLU A 26 6.43 -9.97 11.68
CA GLU A 26 7.42 -9.21 10.94
C GLU A 26 7.10 -9.17 9.46
N VAL A 27 6.62 -10.28 8.94
CA VAL A 27 6.18 -10.35 7.54
C VAL A 27 5.06 -9.35 7.32
N THR A 28 4.12 -9.29 8.25
CA THR A 28 2.99 -8.38 8.14
C THR A 28 3.45 -6.93 8.18
N ARG A 29 4.38 -6.62 9.07
CA ARG A 29 4.86 -5.24 9.17
C ARG A 29 5.57 -4.80 7.90
N ASP A 30 6.35 -5.70 7.29
CA ASP A 30 7.05 -5.37 6.06
C ASP A 30 6.06 -5.15 4.92
N ALA A 31 5.06 -6.01 4.81
CA ALA A 31 4.05 -5.87 3.78
C ALA A 31 3.25 -4.57 3.98
N CYS A 32 2.92 -4.26 5.22
CA CYS A 32 2.14 -3.06 5.50
C CYS A 32 2.96 -1.79 5.30
N ARG A 33 4.27 -1.85 5.52
CA ARG A 33 5.12 -0.72 5.20
C ARG A 33 5.08 -0.44 3.71
N ALA A 34 5.08 -1.50 2.90
CA ALA A 34 5.00 -1.34 1.46
C ALA A 34 3.66 -0.74 1.04
N VAL A 35 2.58 -1.14 1.70
CA VAL A 35 1.27 -0.56 1.44
C VAL A 35 1.28 0.94 1.79
N GLY A 36 1.93 1.30 2.88
CA GLY A 36 2.04 2.70 3.25
C GLY A 36 2.83 3.50 2.24
N GLU A 37 3.95 2.94 1.78
CA GLU A 37 4.76 3.63 0.78
C GLU A 37 4.01 3.79 -0.53
N GLN A 38 3.20 2.82 -0.88
CA GLN A 38 2.37 2.94 -2.05
C GLN A 38 1.33 4.06 -1.87
N ALA A 39 0.74 4.17 -0.70
CA ALA A 39 -0.21 5.24 -0.43
C ALA A 39 0.44 6.61 -0.55
N TYR A 40 1.68 6.72 -0.07
CA TYR A 40 2.45 7.95 -0.23
C TYR A 40 2.58 8.30 -1.71
N ALA A 41 2.95 7.32 -2.52
CA ALA A 41 3.13 7.54 -3.95
C ALA A 41 1.81 7.92 -4.63
N ILE A 42 0.72 7.34 -4.19
CA ILE A 42 -0.60 7.65 -4.73
C ILE A 42 -0.97 9.11 -4.41
N ALA A 43 -0.75 9.53 -3.17
CA ALA A 43 -1.03 10.91 -2.79
C ALA A 43 -0.12 11.89 -3.51
N ASP A 44 1.14 11.50 -3.71
CA ASP A 44 2.08 12.33 -4.44
C ASP A 44 1.62 12.50 -5.90
N ALA A 45 1.14 11.43 -6.52
CA ALA A 45 0.63 11.48 -7.88
C ALA A 45 -0.61 12.37 -7.96
N ARG A 46 -1.51 12.27 -6.97
CA ARG A 46 -2.67 13.16 -6.91
C ARG A 46 -2.22 14.62 -6.86
N ASP A 47 -1.23 14.91 -6.02
CA ASP A 47 -0.73 16.27 -5.87
C ASP A 47 -0.10 16.77 -7.15
N ALA A 48 0.43 15.88 -7.96
CA ALA A 48 1.02 16.22 -9.24
C ALA A 48 -0.02 16.30 -10.37
N GLY A 49 -1.29 16.11 -10.05
CA GLY A 49 -2.35 16.28 -11.03
C GLY A 49 -2.91 14.99 -11.65
N ALA A 50 -2.47 13.84 -11.19
CA ALA A 50 -3.00 12.60 -11.73
C ALA A 50 -4.45 12.41 -11.31
N SER A 51 -5.25 11.82 -12.19
CA SER A 51 -6.64 11.54 -11.86
C SER A 51 -6.74 10.18 -11.18
N ILE A 52 -7.85 9.94 -10.54
CA ILE A 52 -8.07 8.65 -9.90
C ILE A 52 -8.03 7.53 -10.94
N LYS A 53 -8.53 7.81 -12.14
CA LYS A 53 -8.52 6.83 -13.21
C LYS A 53 -7.10 6.47 -13.60
N ASP A 54 -6.24 7.47 -13.69
CA ASP A 54 -4.85 7.23 -14.04
C ASP A 54 -4.16 6.37 -12.99
N VAL A 55 -4.40 6.68 -11.73
CA VAL A 55 -3.79 5.94 -10.65
C VAL A 55 -4.28 4.50 -10.61
N VAL A 56 -5.57 4.31 -10.76
CA VAL A 56 -6.13 2.96 -10.76
C VAL A 56 -5.55 2.15 -11.91
N SER A 57 -5.37 2.76 -13.07
CA SER A 57 -4.82 2.06 -14.22
C SER A 57 -3.40 1.59 -13.96
N VAL A 58 -2.58 2.45 -13.36
CA VAL A 58 -1.19 2.11 -13.09
C VAL A 58 -1.12 1.02 -12.03
N VAL A 59 -1.90 1.14 -10.98
CA VAL A 59 -1.89 0.18 -9.90
C VAL A 59 -2.36 -1.19 -10.40
N ALA A 60 -3.41 -1.21 -11.21
CA ALA A 60 -3.93 -2.45 -11.74
C ALA A 60 -2.92 -3.12 -12.67
N ALA A 61 -2.20 -2.32 -13.44
CA ALA A 61 -1.19 -2.85 -14.35
C ALA A 61 -0.04 -3.50 -13.61
N ASN A 62 0.26 -3.05 -12.40
CA ASN A 62 1.32 -3.65 -11.60
C ASN A 62 0.84 -4.90 -10.88
N GLY A 63 -0.45 -5.08 -10.76
CA GLY A 63 -1.02 -6.26 -10.15
C GLY A 63 -1.08 -6.21 -8.64
N PHE A 64 -1.70 -7.21 -8.07
CA PHE A 64 -1.85 -7.32 -6.62
C PHE A 64 -1.40 -8.68 -6.18
N ILE A 65 -0.95 -8.77 -4.93
CA ILE A 65 -0.49 -10.03 -4.38
C ILE A 65 -1.66 -10.99 -4.23
N ASN A 66 -2.77 -10.49 -3.75
CA ASN A 66 -3.99 -11.29 -3.59
C ASN A 66 -5.17 -10.33 -3.45
N ASP A 67 -6.36 -10.87 -3.23
CA ASP A 67 -7.57 -10.06 -3.13
C ASP A 67 -7.55 -9.14 -1.93
N GLU A 68 -6.95 -9.59 -0.86
CA GLU A 68 -6.85 -8.79 0.35
C GLU A 68 -5.97 -7.56 0.12
N HIS A 69 -4.86 -7.76 -0.56
CA HIS A 69 -3.97 -6.66 -0.92
C HIS A 69 -4.69 -5.69 -1.85
N LYS A 70 -5.43 -6.23 -2.81
CA LYS A 70 -6.19 -5.40 -3.75
C LYS A 70 -7.18 -4.52 -3.00
N THR A 71 -7.91 -5.09 -2.04
CA THR A 71 -8.88 -4.34 -1.28
C THR A 71 -8.22 -3.20 -0.50
N LEU A 72 -7.09 -3.49 0.14
CA LEU A 72 -6.40 -2.46 0.90
C LEU A 72 -5.93 -1.32 0.00
N VAL A 73 -5.38 -1.65 -1.14
CA VAL A 73 -4.88 -0.64 -2.05
C VAL A 73 -6.01 0.20 -2.62
N MET A 74 -7.10 -0.45 -3.02
CA MET A 74 -8.22 0.29 -3.58
C MET A 74 -8.88 1.19 -2.55
N ASP A 75 -8.94 0.73 -1.30
CA ASP A 75 -9.46 1.56 -0.21
C ASP A 75 -8.57 2.78 0.02
N ASN A 76 -7.25 2.61 -0.10
CA ASN A 76 -6.34 3.73 0.04
C ASN A 76 -6.51 4.74 -1.09
N ILE A 77 -6.72 4.27 -2.30
CA ILE A 77 -6.97 5.18 -3.42
C ILE A 77 -8.23 5.97 -3.16
N LYS A 78 -9.27 5.29 -2.69
CA LYS A 78 -10.53 5.94 -2.41
C LYS A 78 -10.37 7.00 -1.32
N MET A 79 -9.63 6.68 -0.27
CA MET A 79 -9.39 7.62 0.79
C MET A 79 -8.67 8.85 0.26
N ILE A 80 -7.61 8.64 -0.50
CA ILE A 80 -6.75 9.72 -0.95
C ILE A 80 -7.43 10.65 -1.96
N PHE A 81 -8.27 10.10 -2.81
CA PHE A 81 -8.90 10.90 -3.85
C PHE A 81 -10.30 11.36 -3.52
N ILE A 82 -11.00 10.66 -2.68
CA ILE A 82 -12.42 10.91 -2.46
C ILE A 82 -12.76 11.26 -1.03
N THR A 83 -12.46 10.34 -0.11
CA THR A 83 -12.90 10.51 1.27
C THR A 83 -12.16 11.63 1.98
N ASP A 84 -10.86 11.71 1.77
CA ASP A 84 -10.05 12.74 2.39
C ASP A 84 -9.09 13.29 1.34
N SER A 85 -9.65 14.00 0.38
CA SER A 85 -8.90 14.39 -0.79
C SER A 85 -7.82 15.44 -0.52
N ALA A 86 -7.78 15.97 0.68
CA ALA A 86 -6.74 16.92 1.07
C ALA A 86 -5.67 16.30 1.94
N ILE A 87 -5.73 15.01 2.18
CA ILE A 87 -4.77 14.37 3.07
C ILE A 87 -3.34 14.54 2.54
N GLN A 88 -2.42 14.81 3.45
CA GLN A 88 -1.02 14.97 3.08
C GLN A 88 -0.42 13.60 2.82
N LYS A 89 0.58 13.53 1.95
CA LYS A 89 1.14 12.23 1.58
C LYS A 89 1.78 11.50 2.75
N ASP A 90 2.41 12.21 3.65
CA ASP A 90 2.99 11.58 4.84
C ASP A 90 1.91 10.97 5.71
N GLU A 91 0.81 11.67 5.83
CA GLU A 91 -0.32 11.23 6.61
C GLU A 91 -0.98 10.04 5.96
N ALA A 92 -1.13 10.08 4.64
CA ALA A 92 -1.71 8.96 3.90
C ALA A 92 -0.87 7.70 4.10
N LYS A 93 0.44 7.85 4.12
CA LYS A 93 1.34 6.74 4.35
C LYS A 93 1.11 6.12 5.72
N GLU A 94 1.05 6.96 6.74
CA GLU A 94 0.87 6.48 8.10
C GLU A 94 -0.47 5.80 8.30
N ILE A 95 -1.51 6.40 7.77
CA ILE A 95 -2.84 5.83 7.91
C ILE A 95 -2.96 4.51 7.18
N ALA A 96 -2.40 4.43 5.99
CA ALA A 96 -2.46 3.21 5.20
C ALA A 96 -1.68 2.09 5.86
N GLU A 97 -0.51 2.40 6.38
CA GLU A 97 0.32 1.41 7.05
C GLU A 97 -0.37 0.91 8.32
N MET A 98 -0.89 1.83 9.12
CA MET A 98 -1.56 1.48 10.34
C MET A 98 -2.83 0.68 10.07
N GLY A 99 -3.61 1.09 9.08
CA GLY A 99 -4.82 0.36 8.72
C GLY A 99 -4.53 -1.06 8.27
N CYS A 100 -3.44 -1.22 7.55
CA CYS A 100 -3.01 -2.54 7.12
C CYS A 100 -2.62 -3.41 8.31
N ILE A 101 -1.85 -2.86 9.23
CA ILE A 101 -1.43 -3.59 10.42
C ILE A 101 -2.65 -3.99 11.25
N MET A 102 -3.58 -3.08 11.42
CA MET A 102 -4.77 -3.38 12.22
C MET A 102 -5.64 -4.43 11.55
N HIS A 103 -5.72 -4.39 10.24
CA HIS A 103 -6.50 -5.38 9.50
C HIS A 103 -5.94 -6.79 9.74
N PHE A 104 -4.63 -6.94 9.65
CA PHE A 104 -4.01 -8.23 9.84
C PHE A 104 -3.98 -8.65 11.31
N ALA A 105 -3.90 -7.71 12.22
CA ALA A 105 -3.96 -8.02 13.64
C ALA A 105 -5.32 -8.59 14.00
N GLU A 106 -6.37 -8.06 13.41
CA GLU A 106 -7.70 -8.59 13.63
C GLU A 106 -7.84 -10.00 13.09
N LYS A 107 -7.26 -10.24 11.95
CA LYS A 107 -7.42 -11.52 11.27
C LYS A 107 -6.49 -12.60 11.83
N TYR A 108 -5.27 -12.21 12.15
CA TYR A 108 -4.26 -13.18 12.54
C TYR A 108 -3.60 -12.87 13.89
N GLY A 109 -4.31 -12.14 14.74
CA GLY A 109 -3.72 -11.62 15.95
C GLY A 109 -2.97 -12.61 16.80
N ASP A 110 -3.48 -13.82 16.92
CA ASP A 110 -2.86 -14.82 17.74
C ASP A 110 -1.54 -15.32 17.18
N ARG A 111 -1.24 -15.06 15.95
CA ARG A 111 -0.05 -15.53 15.31
C ARG A 111 0.98 -14.46 15.10
N MET A 112 0.62 -13.26 15.40
CA MET A 112 1.52 -12.14 15.25
C MET A 112 2.28 -11.90 16.53
#